data_a4530291804f3d5e37546fd90ddb9a80
#
_entry.id   a4530291804f3d5e37546fd90ddb9a80
#
_cell.length_a   1.000
_cell.length_b   1.000
_cell.length_c   1.000
_cell.angle_alpha   90.00
_cell.angle_beta   90.00
_cell.angle_gamma   90.00
#
_symmetry.space_group_name_H-M   'P 1'
#
loop_
_entity.id
_entity.type
_entity.pdbx_description
1 polymer ?
#
loop_
_entity_poly.entity_id
_entity_poly.type
_entity_poly.pdbx_seq_one_letter_code
_entity_poly.pdbx_strand_id
1 'polypeptide(L)'
;IYAKNEKTGEYESFTGNMSGMLILEYLLSHRKELGMLPENGAVVTTIVSGKMARAIAKEYNVELIETLTGFKYIGEQIKFFEQNHDHEFLFGYEESYGCLEGTHARDKDAVVAVMALCEAAAYYKSKGITLCEQMQNLYQKYGFYKESLFFQTFPGAEGKAKIDGLMDA
;
A
#
# COMPACT_ATOMS: atom_id res chain seq x y z
N ILE A 1 -4.36 -7.84 8.39
CA ILE A 1 -4.19 -7.75 9.86
C ILE A 1 -5.50 -7.51 10.57
N TYR A 2 -5.50 -7.75 11.90
CA TYR A 2 -6.58 -7.38 12.80
C TYR A 2 -6.03 -6.48 13.89
N ALA A 3 -6.70 -5.38 14.18
CA ALA A 3 -6.36 -4.49 15.27
C ALA A 3 -7.59 -4.27 16.17
N LYS A 4 -7.35 -4.16 17.46
CA LYS A 4 -8.42 -3.90 18.41
C LYS A 4 -8.83 -2.43 18.36
N ASN A 5 -10.13 -2.20 18.20
CA ASN A 5 -10.71 -0.89 18.37
C ASN A 5 -11.04 -0.69 19.85
N GLU A 6 -10.30 0.18 20.52
CA GLU A 6 -10.46 0.40 21.96
C GLU A 6 -11.80 1.06 22.35
N LYS A 7 -12.49 1.71 21.39
CA LYS A 7 -13.80 2.33 21.62
C LYS A 7 -14.93 1.30 21.65
N THR A 8 -14.86 0.29 20.77
CA THR A 8 -15.89 -0.74 20.67
C THR A 8 -15.50 -2.02 21.42
N GLY A 9 -14.22 -2.23 21.69
CA GLY A 9 -13.66 -3.48 22.22
C GLY A 9 -13.54 -4.60 21.19
N GLU A 10 -14.00 -4.38 19.96
CA GLU A 10 -14.02 -5.34 18.87
C GLU A 10 -12.72 -5.33 18.07
N TYR A 11 -12.42 -6.45 17.39
CA TYR A 11 -11.30 -6.51 16.43
C TYR A 11 -11.80 -6.16 15.04
N GLU A 12 -11.14 -5.18 14.42
CA GLU A 12 -11.37 -4.76 13.05
C GLU A 12 -10.33 -5.36 12.11
N SER A 13 -10.77 -5.89 10.96
CA SER A 13 -9.86 -6.35 9.91
C SER A 13 -9.45 -5.20 9.00
N PHE A 14 -8.16 -5.12 8.68
CA PHE A 14 -7.65 -4.17 7.71
C PHE A 14 -7.37 -4.88 6.38
N THR A 15 -7.86 -4.28 5.29
CA THR A 15 -7.57 -4.74 3.93
C THR A 15 -6.10 -4.53 3.58
N GLY A 16 -5.66 -5.09 2.45
CA GLY A 16 -4.30 -4.84 1.95
C GLY A 16 -4.07 -3.36 1.66
N ASN A 17 -5.06 -2.67 1.09
CA ASN A 17 -5.00 -1.24 0.88
C ASN A 17 -4.86 -0.46 2.19
N MET A 18 -5.70 -0.74 3.19
CA MET A 18 -5.61 -0.07 4.50
C MET A 18 -4.25 -0.29 5.17
N SER A 19 -3.74 -1.52 5.12
CA SER A 19 -2.40 -1.84 5.66
C SER A 19 -1.30 -1.11 4.90
N GLY A 20 -1.38 -1.08 3.56
CA GLY A 20 -0.46 -0.34 2.71
C GLY A 20 -0.45 1.15 3.01
N MET A 21 -1.62 1.77 3.22
CA MET A 21 -1.72 3.19 3.57
C MET A 21 -1.13 3.51 4.94
N LEU A 22 -1.35 2.65 5.94
CA LEU A 22 -0.78 2.82 7.28
C LEU A 22 0.75 2.76 7.26
N ILE A 23 1.31 1.78 6.54
CA ILE A 23 2.76 1.67 6.37
C ILE A 23 3.29 2.87 5.59
N LEU A 24 2.68 3.22 4.46
CA LEU A 24 3.11 4.31 3.61
C LEU A 24 3.16 5.64 4.37
N GLU A 25 2.06 6.00 5.05
CA GLU A 25 2.02 7.23 5.85
C GLU A 25 3.08 7.23 6.96
N TYR A 26 3.22 6.11 7.67
CA TYR A 26 4.23 5.97 8.71
C TYR A 26 5.62 6.19 8.15
N LEU A 27 5.99 5.49 7.09
CA LEU A 27 7.32 5.56 6.49
C LEU A 27 7.65 6.98 6.00
N LEU A 28 6.73 7.60 5.26
CA LEU A 28 7.00 8.92 4.68
C LEU A 28 7.02 10.02 5.74
N SER A 29 6.06 10.00 6.68
CA SER A 29 6.03 10.99 7.76
C SER A 29 7.27 10.90 8.65
N HIS A 30 7.66 9.68 9.02
CA HIS A 30 8.77 9.46 9.92
C HIS A 30 10.11 9.77 9.26
N ARG A 31 10.33 9.36 8.01
CA ARG A 31 11.52 9.74 7.24
C ARG A 31 11.63 11.26 7.07
N LYS A 32 10.51 11.95 6.87
CA LYS A 32 10.47 13.40 6.80
C LYS A 32 10.85 14.05 8.14
N GLU A 33 10.30 13.56 9.25
CA GLU A 33 10.63 14.03 10.61
C GLU A 33 12.14 13.89 10.91
N LEU A 34 12.75 12.81 10.45
CA LEU A 34 14.17 12.53 10.63
C LEU A 34 15.09 13.23 9.59
N GLY A 35 14.54 13.93 8.61
CA GLY A 35 15.31 14.51 7.51
C GLY A 35 15.95 13.47 6.57
N MET A 36 15.36 12.27 6.51
CA MET A 36 15.84 11.12 5.74
C MET A 36 14.99 10.83 4.50
N LEU A 37 13.99 11.67 4.19
CA LEU A 37 13.18 11.51 3.01
C LEU A 37 13.96 12.04 1.79
N PRO A 38 14.31 11.19 0.81
CA PRO A 38 15.08 11.62 -0.36
C PRO A 38 14.22 12.49 -1.28
N GLU A 39 14.85 13.44 -1.98
CA GLU A 39 14.16 14.34 -2.92
C GLU A 39 13.58 13.59 -4.14
N ASN A 40 14.21 12.49 -4.54
CA ASN A 40 13.80 11.62 -5.64
C ASN A 40 13.14 10.32 -5.18
N GLY A 41 12.52 10.33 -4.00
CA GLY A 41 11.84 9.16 -3.46
C GLY A 41 10.66 8.71 -4.32
N ALA A 42 10.51 7.40 -4.52
CA ALA A 42 9.40 6.81 -5.26
C ALA A 42 8.70 5.70 -4.48
N VAL A 43 7.39 5.69 -4.60
CA VAL A 43 6.50 4.62 -4.14
C VAL A 43 5.86 3.97 -5.36
N VAL A 44 5.78 2.65 -5.37
CA VAL A 44 5.22 1.90 -6.50
C VAL A 44 4.03 1.08 -6.05
N THR A 45 2.93 1.16 -6.78
CA THR A 45 1.72 0.39 -6.51
C THR A 45 1.06 -0.07 -7.83
N THR A 46 -0.09 -0.74 -7.74
CA THR A 46 -0.80 -1.18 -8.93
C THR A 46 -1.98 -0.26 -9.27
N ILE A 47 -2.41 -0.28 -10.53
CA ILE A 47 -3.58 0.49 -11.00
C ILE A 47 -4.89 0.14 -10.27
N VAL A 48 -4.95 -1.05 -9.64
CA VAL A 48 -6.12 -1.52 -8.87
C VAL A 48 -5.98 -1.28 -7.36
N SER A 49 -4.83 -0.79 -6.90
CA SER A 49 -4.61 -0.44 -5.50
C SER A 49 -5.34 0.85 -5.11
N GLY A 50 -5.50 1.04 -3.78
CA GLY A 50 -6.25 2.15 -3.22
C GLY A 50 -5.72 3.53 -3.57
N LYS A 51 -6.60 4.43 -3.96
CA LYS A 51 -6.23 5.75 -4.51
C LYS A 51 -5.78 6.77 -3.46
N MET A 52 -5.95 6.50 -2.16
CA MET A 52 -5.42 7.36 -1.09
C MET A 52 -3.89 7.48 -1.16
N ALA A 53 -3.18 6.47 -1.66
CA ALA A 53 -1.73 6.52 -1.84
C ALA A 53 -1.27 7.73 -2.65
N ARG A 54 -2.06 8.16 -3.65
CA ARG A 54 -1.78 9.37 -4.44
C ARG A 54 -1.78 10.63 -3.57
N ALA A 55 -2.76 10.73 -2.66
CA ALA A 55 -2.86 11.86 -1.75
C ALA A 55 -1.73 11.87 -0.73
N ILE A 56 -1.37 10.70 -0.20
CA ILE A 56 -0.25 10.54 0.74
C ILE A 56 1.06 10.92 0.04
N ALA A 57 1.39 10.31 -1.09
CA ALA A 57 2.63 10.59 -1.81
C ALA A 57 2.78 12.07 -2.18
N LYS A 58 1.69 12.70 -2.63
CA LYS A 58 1.66 14.14 -2.94
C LYS A 58 1.98 15.01 -1.73
N GLU A 59 1.46 14.68 -0.55
CA GLU A 59 1.71 15.44 0.70
C GLU A 59 3.21 15.46 1.07
N TYR A 60 3.90 14.37 0.76
CA TYR A 60 5.33 14.24 1.05
C TYR A 60 6.24 14.57 -0.13
N ASN A 61 5.68 15.04 -1.25
CA ASN A 61 6.42 15.31 -2.50
C ASN A 61 7.23 14.09 -2.98
N VAL A 62 6.63 12.90 -2.85
CA VAL A 62 7.18 11.63 -3.30
C VAL A 62 6.45 11.20 -4.58
N GLU A 63 7.17 10.68 -5.56
CA GLU A 63 6.55 10.18 -6.78
C GLU A 63 5.78 8.88 -6.51
N LEU A 64 4.54 8.79 -7.03
CA LEU A 64 3.76 7.55 -7.03
C LEU A 64 3.68 7.00 -8.45
N ILE A 65 4.23 5.81 -8.64
CA ILE A 65 4.20 5.10 -9.91
C ILE A 65 3.18 3.96 -9.81
N GLU A 66 2.24 3.92 -10.75
CA GLU A 66 1.22 2.87 -10.83
C GLU A 66 1.56 1.92 -11.99
N THR A 67 1.71 0.64 -11.66
CA THR A 67 2.00 -0.43 -12.63
C THR A 67 0.76 -1.29 -12.89
N LEU A 68 0.85 -2.21 -13.83
CA LEU A 68 -0.12 -3.29 -13.96
C LEU A 68 -0.07 -4.21 -12.73
N THR A 69 -1.13 -4.99 -12.53
CA THR A 69 -1.25 -5.95 -11.43
C THR A 69 -0.18 -7.02 -11.49
N GLY A 70 0.48 -7.24 -10.38
CA GLY A 70 1.53 -8.25 -10.20
C GLY A 70 2.84 -7.64 -9.73
N PHE A 71 3.34 -8.15 -8.61
CA PHE A 71 4.52 -7.60 -7.92
C PHE A 71 5.79 -7.59 -8.79
N LYS A 72 5.84 -8.45 -9.82
CA LYS A 72 6.93 -8.45 -10.81
C LYS A 72 7.13 -7.08 -11.47
N TYR A 73 6.05 -6.33 -11.68
CA TYR A 73 6.12 -4.98 -12.27
C TYR A 73 6.64 -3.95 -11.27
N ILE A 74 6.34 -4.12 -9.99
CA ILE A 74 6.94 -3.32 -8.91
C ILE A 74 8.45 -3.62 -8.84
N GLY A 75 8.83 -4.91 -8.85
CA GLY A 75 10.23 -5.33 -8.90
C GLY A 75 10.97 -4.84 -10.15
N GLU A 76 10.28 -4.72 -11.29
CA GLU A 76 10.83 -4.15 -12.52
C GLU A 76 11.12 -2.66 -12.38
N GLN A 77 10.26 -1.88 -11.71
CA GLN A 77 10.53 -0.46 -11.44
C GLN A 77 11.77 -0.29 -10.58
N ILE A 78 11.96 -1.12 -9.55
CA ILE A 78 13.20 -1.09 -8.75
C ILE A 78 14.43 -1.29 -9.63
N LYS A 79 14.38 -2.23 -10.57
CA LYS A 79 15.48 -2.46 -11.53
C LYS A 79 15.74 -1.22 -12.40
N PHE A 80 14.67 -0.57 -12.89
CA PHE A 80 14.82 0.66 -13.70
C PHE A 80 15.44 1.79 -12.89
N PHE A 81 15.03 1.99 -11.66
CA PHE A 81 15.63 3.00 -10.77
C PHE A 81 17.13 2.76 -10.54
N GLU A 82 17.53 1.51 -10.36
CA GLU A 82 18.95 1.14 -10.23
C GLU A 82 19.76 1.37 -11.52
N GLN A 83 19.15 1.13 -12.67
CA GLN A 83 19.80 1.33 -13.96
C GLN A 83 19.92 2.80 -14.36
N ASN A 84 18.88 3.56 -14.09
CA ASN A 84 18.78 4.96 -14.50
C ASN A 84 19.35 5.93 -13.45
N HIS A 85 19.43 5.50 -12.18
CA HIS A 85 19.82 6.31 -11.04
C HIS A 85 18.94 7.57 -10.87
N ASP A 86 17.67 7.47 -11.22
CA ASP A 86 16.70 8.56 -11.24
C ASP A 86 15.83 8.63 -9.98
N HIS A 87 15.53 7.47 -9.36
CA HIS A 87 14.69 7.40 -8.18
C HIS A 87 15.28 6.51 -7.09
N GLU A 88 14.89 6.81 -5.83
CA GLU A 88 15.09 5.92 -4.69
C GLU A 88 13.77 5.22 -4.34
N PHE A 89 13.75 3.89 -4.46
CA PHE A 89 12.59 3.09 -4.08
C PHE A 89 12.40 3.10 -2.56
N LEU A 90 11.25 3.56 -2.09
CA LEU A 90 10.92 3.63 -0.68
C LEU A 90 10.03 2.48 -0.24
N PHE A 91 8.94 2.26 -0.98
CA PHE A 91 7.92 1.28 -0.64
C PHE A 91 7.13 0.86 -1.87
N GLY A 92 6.76 -0.41 -1.92
CA GLY A 92 5.82 -0.93 -2.92
C GLY A 92 4.78 -1.83 -2.27
N TYR A 93 3.53 -1.76 -2.76
CA TYR A 93 2.46 -2.60 -2.24
C TYR A 93 1.37 -2.89 -3.28
N GLU A 94 0.64 -3.97 -3.03
CA GLU A 94 -0.56 -4.38 -3.76
C GLU A 94 -1.75 -4.48 -2.80
N GLU A 95 -2.97 -4.33 -3.33
CA GLU A 95 -4.22 -4.52 -2.59
C GLU A 95 -4.37 -5.93 -2.00
N SER A 96 -3.69 -6.90 -2.60
CA SER A 96 -3.65 -8.31 -2.20
C SER A 96 -2.65 -8.62 -1.07
N TYR A 97 -2.31 -7.63 -0.26
CA TYR A 97 -1.40 -7.72 0.91
C TYR A 97 0.09 -7.86 0.58
N GLY A 98 0.49 -7.84 -0.68
CA GLY A 98 1.91 -7.85 -1.05
C GLY A 98 2.57 -6.52 -0.71
N CYS A 99 3.69 -6.54 0.01
CA CYS A 99 4.47 -5.35 0.37
C CYS A 99 5.96 -5.63 0.23
N LEU A 100 6.71 -4.56 -0.05
CA LEU A 100 8.17 -4.54 0.00
C LEU A 100 8.62 -3.15 0.43
N GLU A 101 9.52 -3.08 1.39
CA GLU A 101 10.28 -1.90 1.77
C GLU A 101 11.75 -2.14 1.49
N GLY A 102 12.40 -1.17 0.85
CA GLY A 102 13.81 -1.29 0.44
C GLY A 102 14.03 -2.17 -0.79
N THR A 103 15.29 -2.38 -1.15
CA THR A 103 15.71 -3.00 -2.43
C THR A 103 16.40 -4.35 -2.29
N HIS A 104 16.35 -4.96 -1.10
CA HIS A 104 16.98 -6.26 -0.81
C HIS A 104 16.34 -7.44 -1.53
N ALA A 105 15.11 -7.28 -2.02
CA ALA A 105 14.35 -8.27 -2.79
C ALA A 105 13.71 -7.63 -4.04
N ARG A 106 13.19 -8.48 -4.94
CA ARG A 106 12.45 -8.06 -6.15
C ARG A 106 11.01 -8.58 -6.18
N ASP A 107 10.58 -9.10 -5.05
CA ASP A 107 9.21 -9.58 -4.83
C ASP A 107 8.83 -9.27 -3.38
N LYS A 108 7.57 -9.53 -3.05
CA LYS A 108 6.96 -9.32 -1.73
C LYS A 108 7.79 -9.91 -0.59
N ASP A 109 7.93 -9.16 0.48
CA ASP A 109 8.53 -9.64 1.73
C ASP A 109 7.56 -9.44 2.90
N ALA A 110 6.95 -10.55 3.32
CA ALA A 110 5.99 -10.53 4.42
C ALA A 110 6.66 -10.20 5.77
N VAL A 111 7.93 -10.52 5.94
CA VAL A 111 8.67 -10.24 7.18
C VAL A 111 8.86 -8.73 7.33
N VAL A 112 9.32 -8.06 6.27
CA VAL A 112 9.45 -6.60 6.26
C VAL A 112 8.10 -5.92 6.46
N ALA A 113 7.02 -6.42 5.84
CA ALA A 113 5.68 -5.87 6.02
C ALA A 113 5.20 -5.97 7.48
N VAL A 114 5.45 -7.11 8.14
CA VAL A 114 5.12 -7.30 9.56
C VAL A 114 5.96 -6.39 10.43
N MET A 115 7.26 -6.26 10.17
CA MET A 115 8.14 -5.34 10.90
C MET A 115 7.63 -3.89 10.81
N ALA A 116 7.38 -3.39 9.59
CA ALA A 116 6.89 -2.04 9.37
C ALA A 116 5.55 -1.77 10.06
N LEU A 117 4.61 -2.73 10.02
CA LEU A 117 3.33 -2.62 10.73
C LEU A 117 3.49 -2.64 12.25
N CYS A 118 4.36 -3.48 12.79
CA CYS A 118 4.63 -3.52 14.23
C CYS A 118 5.31 -2.23 14.71
N GLU A 119 6.24 -1.71 13.93
CA GLU A 119 6.93 -0.45 14.22
C GLU A 119 5.95 0.73 14.18
N ALA A 120 5.12 0.82 13.13
CA ALA A 120 4.05 1.82 13.04
C ALA A 120 3.09 1.72 14.23
N ALA A 121 2.66 0.50 14.59
CA ALA A 121 1.77 0.29 15.75
C ALA A 121 2.41 0.73 17.06
N ALA A 122 3.68 0.41 17.29
CA ALA A 122 4.43 0.84 18.47
C ALA A 122 4.58 2.36 18.53
N TYR A 123 4.92 2.98 17.40
CA TYR A 123 5.05 4.44 17.28
C TYR A 123 3.73 5.15 17.59
N TYR A 124 2.61 4.75 16.97
CA TYR A 124 1.32 5.37 17.25
C TYR A 124 0.86 5.10 18.67
N LYS A 125 1.08 3.88 19.19
CA LYS A 125 0.77 3.55 20.59
C LYS A 125 1.54 4.43 21.58
N SER A 126 2.80 4.76 21.31
CA SER A 126 3.59 5.68 22.14
C SER A 126 2.99 7.09 22.17
N LYS A 127 2.21 7.46 21.16
CA LYS A 127 1.44 8.72 21.08
C LYS A 127 0.00 8.58 21.57
N GLY A 128 -0.38 7.43 22.13
CA GLY A 128 -1.74 7.17 22.63
C GLY A 128 -2.77 6.92 21.50
N ILE A 129 -2.32 6.54 20.30
CA ILE A 129 -3.15 6.34 19.10
C ILE A 129 -3.12 4.86 18.71
N THR A 130 -4.28 4.26 18.49
CA THR A 130 -4.39 2.90 17.94
C THR A 130 -4.29 2.90 16.41
N LEU A 131 -4.03 1.75 15.78
CA LEU A 131 -4.07 1.65 14.31
C LEU A 131 -5.45 1.95 13.74
N CYS A 132 -6.53 1.59 14.46
CA CYS A 132 -7.90 1.94 14.06
C CYS A 132 -8.11 3.45 14.06
N GLU A 133 -7.66 4.14 15.10
CA GLU A 133 -7.72 5.61 15.17
C GLU A 133 -6.83 6.26 14.12
N GLN A 134 -5.63 5.71 13.89
CA GLN A 134 -4.75 6.24 12.85
C GLN A 134 -5.37 6.10 11.46
N MET A 135 -6.06 5.00 11.16
CA MET A 135 -6.78 4.89 9.89
C MET A 135 -7.88 5.96 9.76
N GLN A 136 -8.60 6.28 10.84
CA GLN A 136 -9.56 7.38 10.84
C GLN A 136 -8.89 8.74 10.64
N ASN A 137 -7.71 8.96 11.25
CA ASN A 137 -6.92 10.17 11.04
C ASN A 137 -6.49 10.32 9.57
N LEU A 138 -6.13 9.22 8.89
CA LEU A 138 -5.82 9.24 7.46
C LEU A 138 -7.05 9.64 6.62
N TYR A 139 -8.22 9.10 6.92
CA TYR A 139 -9.46 9.52 6.26
C TYR A 139 -9.79 11.00 6.49
N GLN A 140 -9.56 11.52 7.67
CA GLN A 140 -9.76 12.95 7.96
C GLN A 140 -8.76 13.83 7.22
N LYS A 141 -7.50 13.39 7.14
CA LYS A 141 -6.41 14.14 6.50
C LYS A 141 -6.50 14.14 4.97
N TYR A 142 -6.75 12.99 4.38
CA TYR A 142 -6.65 12.78 2.92
C TYR A 142 -7.99 12.64 2.21
N GLY A 143 -9.08 12.51 2.94
CA GLY A 143 -10.41 12.21 2.42
C GLY A 143 -10.81 10.74 2.63
N PHE A 144 -12.10 10.47 2.54
CA PHE A 144 -12.65 9.14 2.76
C PHE A 144 -12.64 8.34 1.46
N TYR A 145 -11.73 7.38 1.38
CA TYR A 145 -11.62 6.44 0.27
C TYR A 145 -12.30 5.13 0.65
N LYS A 146 -13.49 4.90 0.06
CA LYS A 146 -14.21 3.62 0.23
C LYS A 146 -14.02 2.79 -1.02
N GLU A 147 -13.53 1.59 -0.83
CA GLU A 147 -13.32 0.61 -1.88
C GLU A 147 -14.28 -0.56 -1.71
N SER A 148 -14.72 -1.11 -2.83
CA SER A 148 -15.49 -2.34 -2.86
C SER A 148 -15.02 -3.22 -4.00
N LEU A 149 -15.05 -4.53 -3.79
CA LEU A 149 -14.72 -5.53 -4.79
C LEU A 149 -16.03 -6.18 -5.26
N PHE A 150 -16.31 -6.08 -6.55
CA PHE A 150 -17.31 -6.89 -7.21
C PHE A 150 -16.60 -7.99 -8.00
N PHE A 151 -16.98 -9.24 -7.78
CA PHE A 151 -16.47 -10.36 -8.54
C PHE A 151 -17.61 -11.31 -8.93
N GLN A 152 -17.44 -11.96 -10.06
CA GLN A 152 -18.36 -12.99 -10.53
C GLN A 152 -17.56 -14.17 -11.09
N THR A 153 -17.95 -15.38 -10.69
CA THR A 153 -17.32 -16.60 -11.15
C THR A 153 -18.19 -17.28 -12.20
N PHE A 154 -17.59 -17.58 -13.33
CA PHE A 154 -18.21 -18.35 -14.41
C PHE A 154 -17.46 -19.67 -14.54
N PRO A 155 -18.04 -20.81 -14.13
CA PRO A 155 -17.33 -22.10 -14.16
C PRO A 155 -17.28 -22.71 -15.57
N GLY A 156 -16.24 -23.52 -15.80
CA GLY A 156 -16.11 -24.36 -17.02
C GLY A 156 -15.78 -23.59 -18.30
N ALA A 157 -15.78 -24.32 -19.40
CA ALA A 157 -15.42 -23.78 -20.72
C ALA A 157 -16.41 -22.71 -21.23
N GLU A 158 -17.70 -22.91 -20.94
CA GLU A 158 -18.74 -21.92 -21.28
C GLU A 158 -18.55 -20.63 -20.51
N GLY A 159 -18.10 -20.72 -19.24
CA GLY A 159 -17.76 -19.56 -18.42
C GLY A 159 -16.62 -18.76 -19.01
N LYS A 160 -15.58 -19.45 -19.52
CA LYS A 160 -14.47 -18.77 -20.20
C LYS A 160 -14.95 -18.03 -21.45
N ALA A 161 -15.75 -18.68 -22.32
CA ALA A 161 -16.29 -18.04 -23.53
C ALA A 161 -17.11 -16.80 -23.20
N LYS A 162 -17.86 -16.82 -22.07
CA LYS A 162 -18.64 -15.67 -21.60
C LYS A 162 -17.74 -14.54 -21.13
N ILE A 163 -16.66 -14.81 -20.41
CA ILE A 163 -15.67 -13.80 -20.00
C ILE A 163 -15.02 -13.17 -21.24
N ASP A 164 -14.55 -14.00 -22.17
CA ASP A 164 -13.93 -13.52 -23.41
C ASP A 164 -14.88 -12.58 -24.17
N GLY A 165 -16.15 -12.97 -24.33
CA GLY A 165 -17.16 -12.14 -24.98
C GLY A 165 -17.51 -10.83 -24.25
N LEU A 166 -17.38 -10.80 -22.88
CA LEU A 166 -17.55 -9.56 -22.11
C LEU A 166 -16.35 -8.62 -22.23
N MET A 167 -15.16 -9.17 -22.47
CA MET A 167 -13.94 -8.37 -22.63
C MET A 167 -13.80 -7.80 -24.04
N ASP A 168 -14.45 -8.40 -25.03
CA ASP A 168 -14.46 -7.96 -26.44
C ASP A 168 -15.57 -6.95 -26.77
N ALA A 169 -16.49 -6.67 -25.83
CA ALA A 169 -17.62 -5.77 -25.99
C ALA A 169 -17.28 -4.32 -25.58
#